data_19a43efe80e06fc44f0685b45862404f
#
_entry.id   19a43efe80e06fc44f0685b45862404f
#
_cell.length_a   1.000
_cell.length_b   1.000
_cell.length_c   1.000
_cell.angle_alpha   90.00
_cell.angle_beta   90.00
_cell.angle_gamma   90.00
#
_symmetry.space_group_name_H-M   'P 1'
#
loop_
_entity.id
_entity.type
_entity.pdbx_description
1 polymer ?
#
loop_
_entity_poly.entity_id
_entity_poly.type
_entity_poly.pdbx_seq_one_letter_code
_entity_poly.pdbx_strand_id
1 'polypeptide(L)'
;MKKLITLIAGLLLVALPVGLAGCDDSDKEIYNDGRLVTDVVIPTSMTVYRGMEVSVSGYGFAQGDAIALRAGEDLPAATTVASEKLLTFVIPDGAADQTVYKVVLNRAQDYQVLGSSKMTVQLAIDVDLGKTISGNWGGDAVIRGRGFMATDKLLLEQGWGKFEAPVKGADDSSLTFTIPQNAADGDCEFTLQRGAEEQALGSAKLNLSLGGVTVPDKEGATIKGIVHLAGQGIADVLVSDGDLITKTDANGLYWLNSDKPNELAFVILPAGYDVPTVKAMPQFWQPCTLDANTVEQLDFQLLRADNDSHTMLVATDMHLANHNTPKDYVQFADGFVKELTSAYNSAAPGKVYCLNLGDFSWDGYWYDNKWALPECKQTVED
;
A
#
# COMPACT_ATOMS: atom_id res chain seq x y z
N MET A 1 -30.20 -22.17 17.58
CA MET A 1 -30.20 -20.98 18.43
C MET A 1 -29.34 -19.96 17.71
N LYS A 2 -29.98 -19.02 17.01
CA LYS A 2 -29.32 -17.95 16.25
C LYS A 2 -28.86 -16.89 17.25
N LYS A 3 -27.55 -16.70 17.40
CA LYS A 3 -27.01 -15.51 18.07
C LYS A 3 -26.85 -14.41 17.01
N LEU A 4 -27.73 -13.44 17.10
CA LEU A 4 -27.65 -12.19 16.40
C LEU A 4 -26.48 -11.41 17.03
N ILE A 5 -25.37 -11.29 16.31
CA ILE A 5 -24.27 -10.38 16.71
C ILE A 5 -24.55 -9.06 16.03
N THR A 6 -25.11 -8.15 16.78
CA THR A 6 -25.25 -6.74 16.38
C THR A 6 -23.88 -6.12 16.44
N LEU A 7 -23.29 -5.85 15.28
CA LEU A 7 -22.06 -5.06 15.17
C LEU A 7 -22.44 -3.59 15.38
N ILE A 8 -22.20 -3.08 16.58
CA ILE A 8 -22.27 -1.65 16.88
C ILE A 8 -21.00 -1.04 16.33
N ALA A 9 -21.08 -0.42 15.16
CA ALA A 9 -20.05 0.51 14.70
C ALA A 9 -20.11 1.76 15.61
N GLY A 10 -19.47 1.66 16.75
CA GLY A 10 -19.36 2.73 17.71
C GLY A 10 -18.39 3.79 17.21
N LEU A 11 -18.91 4.85 16.61
CA LEU A 11 -18.16 6.09 16.49
C LEU A 11 -18.01 6.67 17.91
N LEU A 12 -16.85 6.47 18.51
CA LEU A 12 -16.53 7.00 19.85
C LEU A 12 -16.33 8.52 19.72
N LEU A 13 -17.40 9.28 19.89
CA LEU A 13 -17.33 10.72 20.09
C LEU A 13 -16.86 10.95 21.53
N VAL A 14 -15.58 11.24 21.73
CA VAL A 14 -15.05 11.69 23.03
C VAL A 14 -15.54 13.10 23.25
N ALA A 15 -16.66 13.23 23.94
CA ALA A 15 -17.08 14.50 24.55
C ALA A 15 -16.33 14.65 25.89
N LEU A 16 -15.39 15.57 25.93
CA LEU A 16 -14.84 16.07 27.21
C LEU A 16 -15.92 16.85 27.94
N PRO A 17 -16.24 16.53 29.20
CA PRO A 17 -17.14 17.35 30.00
C PRO A 17 -16.38 18.59 30.48
N VAL A 18 -16.67 19.75 29.91
CA VAL A 18 -16.38 21.02 30.58
C VAL A 18 -17.48 21.23 31.62
N GLY A 19 -17.17 20.96 32.86
CA GLY A 19 -18.05 21.30 33.96
C GLY A 19 -18.13 22.81 34.13
N LEU A 20 -19.32 23.36 33.97
CA LEU A 20 -19.69 24.66 34.52
C LEU A 20 -20.84 24.44 35.45
N ALA A 21 -20.58 24.82 36.69
CA ALA A 21 -21.53 24.82 37.83
C ALA A 21 -22.68 25.80 37.58
N GLY A 22 -23.83 25.36 38.07
CA GLY A 22 -25.14 25.93 38.06
C GLY A 22 -25.34 27.42 37.95
N CYS A 23 -26.47 27.72 37.28
CA CYS A 23 -27.39 28.77 37.69
C CYS A 23 -28.77 28.42 37.20
N ASP A 24 -29.67 28.54 38.12
CA ASP A 24 -31.13 28.62 38.20
C ASP A 24 -31.90 28.63 36.88
N ASP A 25 -32.89 27.72 36.81
CA ASP A 25 -33.87 27.55 35.76
C ASP A 25 -35.00 28.53 35.96
N SER A 26 -34.92 29.72 35.41
CA SER A 26 -36.06 30.56 35.12
C SER A 26 -35.74 31.51 33.97
N ASP A 27 -36.57 31.42 32.92
CA ASP A 27 -36.62 32.33 31.79
C ASP A 27 -35.51 32.20 30.74
N LYS A 28 -35.40 31.06 30.09
CA LYS A 28 -34.86 31.04 28.74
C LYS A 28 -35.89 31.63 27.78
N GLU A 29 -35.80 32.92 27.53
CA GLU A 29 -36.35 33.49 26.31
C GLU A 29 -35.80 32.67 25.14
N ILE A 30 -36.67 31.96 24.40
CA ILE A 30 -36.32 31.28 23.17
C ILE A 30 -36.03 32.40 22.17
N TYR A 31 -34.76 32.78 22.02
CA TYR A 31 -34.30 33.60 20.91
C TYR A 31 -34.52 32.79 19.64
N ASN A 32 -35.65 32.99 19.00
CA ASN A 32 -35.91 32.46 17.69
C ASN A 32 -35.07 33.30 16.69
N ASP A 33 -33.84 32.89 16.46
CA ASP A 33 -32.93 33.55 15.53
C ASP A 33 -33.22 33.15 14.07
N GLY A 34 -34.37 32.53 13.83
CA GLY A 34 -34.78 32.02 12.51
C GLY A 34 -34.14 30.70 12.10
N ARG A 35 -33.37 30.06 13.00
CA ARG A 35 -32.87 28.74 12.72
C ARG A 35 -33.93 27.67 12.95
N LEU A 36 -33.92 26.66 12.05
CA LEU A 36 -34.86 25.53 12.16
C LEU A 36 -34.43 24.57 13.29
N VAL A 37 -33.11 24.43 13.45
CA VAL A 37 -32.48 23.57 14.47
C VAL A 37 -31.24 24.25 15.06
N THR A 38 -30.90 23.92 16.30
CA THR A 38 -29.74 24.46 17.02
C THR A 38 -28.82 23.36 17.54
N ASP A 39 -27.61 23.74 17.98
CA ASP A 39 -26.59 22.84 18.60
C ASP A 39 -26.21 21.64 17.72
N VAL A 40 -26.26 21.82 16.42
CA VAL A 40 -25.85 20.82 15.43
C VAL A 40 -24.37 20.99 15.12
N VAL A 41 -23.62 19.89 15.20
CA VAL A 41 -22.20 19.84 14.81
C VAL A 41 -22.01 18.83 13.68
N ILE A 42 -21.61 19.32 12.53
CA ILE A 42 -21.19 18.47 11.39
C ILE A 42 -19.66 18.41 11.38
N PRO A 43 -19.04 17.22 11.45
CA PRO A 43 -17.59 17.08 11.34
C PRO A 43 -17.06 17.68 10.02
N THR A 44 -15.91 18.32 10.06
CA THR A 44 -15.30 18.94 8.86
C THR A 44 -14.84 17.90 7.83
N SER A 45 -14.67 16.64 8.25
CA SER A 45 -14.39 15.49 7.40
C SER A 45 -15.08 14.24 7.92
N MET A 46 -15.54 13.38 7.01
CA MET A 46 -16.13 12.07 7.33
C MET A 46 -15.66 11.04 6.31
N THR A 47 -15.35 9.84 6.80
CA THR A 47 -15.21 8.65 5.96
C THR A 47 -16.53 7.90 5.98
N VAL A 48 -17.11 7.70 4.82
CA VAL A 48 -18.45 7.14 4.64
C VAL A 48 -18.44 6.11 3.51
N TYR A 49 -19.50 5.31 3.44
CA TYR A 49 -19.80 4.49 2.26
C TYR A 49 -21.27 4.73 1.84
N ARG A 50 -21.59 4.50 0.57
CA ARG A 50 -22.95 4.62 0.06
C ARG A 50 -23.88 3.66 0.79
N GLY A 51 -25.05 4.15 1.18
CA GLY A 51 -25.98 3.40 2.03
C GLY A 51 -25.66 3.45 3.54
N MET A 52 -24.56 4.09 3.97
CA MET A 52 -24.25 4.27 5.39
C MET A 52 -25.24 5.23 6.04
N GLU A 53 -25.76 4.84 7.21
CA GLU A 53 -26.56 5.74 8.05
C GLU A 53 -25.66 6.64 8.90
N VAL A 54 -25.88 7.95 8.82
CA VAL A 54 -25.16 8.98 9.57
C VAL A 54 -26.13 9.62 10.56
N SER A 55 -25.74 9.67 11.83
CA SER A 55 -26.53 10.31 12.89
C SER A 55 -26.12 11.76 13.08
N VAL A 56 -27.11 12.64 13.22
CA VAL A 56 -26.94 14.06 13.52
C VAL A 56 -27.70 14.39 14.79
N SER A 57 -26.97 14.89 15.80
CA SER A 57 -27.54 15.35 17.06
C SER A 57 -27.72 16.87 17.04
N GLY A 58 -28.75 17.35 17.69
CA GLY A 58 -29.08 18.77 17.80
C GLY A 58 -30.38 18.98 18.57
N TYR A 59 -31.03 20.11 18.40
CA TYR A 59 -32.34 20.43 18.98
C TYR A 59 -33.27 21.03 17.94
N GLY A 60 -34.55 20.64 17.99
CA GLY A 60 -35.60 21.18 17.17
C GLY A 60 -35.83 20.40 15.86
N PHE A 61 -35.33 19.16 15.71
CA PHE A 61 -35.73 18.31 14.60
C PHE A 61 -37.21 17.98 14.65
N ALA A 62 -37.89 18.00 13.51
CA ALA A 62 -39.31 17.75 13.39
C ALA A 62 -39.64 16.75 12.29
N GLN A 63 -40.75 16.05 12.41
CA GLN A 63 -41.24 15.16 11.35
C GLN A 63 -41.41 15.95 10.06
N GLY A 64 -40.90 15.39 8.96
CA GLY A 64 -40.90 16.05 7.64
C GLY A 64 -39.57 16.77 7.33
N ASP A 65 -38.62 16.84 8.27
CA ASP A 65 -37.26 17.28 7.97
C ASP A 65 -36.59 16.30 7.01
N ALA A 66 -35.89 16.85 6.02
CA ALA A 66 -35.16 16.10 5.02
C ALA A 66 -33.74 16.63 4.87
N ILE A 67 -32.75 15.74 4.79
CA ILE A 67 -31.38 16.12 4.51
C ILE A 67 -31.09 16.04 3.02
N ALA A 68 -30.32 17.01 2.52
CA ALA A 68 -29.65 16.96 1.24
C ALA A 68 -28.15 17.26 1.41
N LEU A 69 -27.34 16.59 0.61
CA LEU A 69 -25.91 16.88 0.46
C LEU A 69 -25.72 17.79 -0.75
N ARG A 70 -25.22 19.02 -0.53
CA ARG A 70 -25.09 20.05 -1.59
C ARG A 70 -23.62 20.27 -1.93
N ALA A 71 -23.28 20.00 -3.19
CA ALA A 71 -21.96 20.31 -3.79
C ALA A 71 -22.17 20.83 -5.22
N GLY A 72 -22.94 21.91 -5.36
CA GLY A 72 -23.52 22.41 -6.59
C GLY A 72 -25.04 22.17 -6.59
N GLU A 73 -25.48 21.00 -7.03
CA GLU A 73 -26.87 20.55 -6.92
C GLU A 73 -27.11 19.80 -5.61
N ASP A 74 -28.39 19.74 -5.22
CA ASP A 74 -28.83 19.00 -4.05
C ASP A 74 -28.95 17.51 -4.36
N LEU A 75 -28.25 16.69 -3.57
CA LEU A 75 -28.36 15.26 -3.58
C LEU A 75 -29.20 14.82 -2.37
N PRO A 76 -30.50 14.47 -2.56
CA PRO A 76 -31.38 14.11 -1.46
C PRO A 76 -30.90 12.84 -0.75
N ALA A 77 -30.98 12.85 0.57
CA ALA A 77 -30.64 11.72 1.42
C ALA A 77 -31.89 11.16 2.12
N ALA A 78 -32.07 9.85 2.11
CA ALA A 78 -33.14 9.22 2.89
C ALA A 78 -32.96 9.59 4.36
N THR A 79 -33.96 10.24 4.96
CA THR A 79 -33.86 10.86 6.27
C THR A 79 -34.90 10.31 7.22
N THR A 80 -34.51 10.05 8.46
CA THR A 80 -35.39 9.63 9.55
C THR A 80 -35.20 10.53 10.76
N VAL A 81 -36.27 11.14 11.24
CA VAL A 81 -36.27 11.88 12.49
C VAL A 81 -36.63 10.94 13.62
N ALA A 82 -35.64 10.56 14.43
CA ALA A 82 -35.84 9.67 15.58
C ALA A 82 -36.43 10.40 16.80
N SER A 83 -36.07 11.67 16.97
CA SER A 83 -36.60 12.55 18.03
C SER A 83 -36.29 14.03 17.68
N GLU A 84 -36.78 14.97 18.50
CA GLU A 84 -36.39 16.37 18.40
C GLU A 84 -34.89 16.66 18.56
N LYS A 85 -34.13 15.65 19.04
CA LYS A 85 -32.70 15.74 19.33
C LYS A 85 -31.83 14.89 18.41
N LEU A 86 -32.43 14.00 17.63
CA LEU A 86 -31.71 13.03 16.80
C LEU A 86 -32.39 12.84 15.45
N LEU A 87 -31.61 13.04 14.41
CA LEU A 87 -31.96 12.76 13.04
C LEU A 87 -30.91 11.83 12.44
N THR A 88 -31.30 10.89 11.59
CA THR A 88 -30.38 10.09 10.79
C THR A 88 -30.63 10.29 9.31
N PHE A 89 -29.59 10.18 8.50
CA PHE A 89 -29.73 10.17 7.05
C PHE A 89 -28.78 9.15 6.43
N VAL A 90 -29.19 8.62 5.28
CA VAL A 90 -28.40 7.62 4.54
C VAL A 90 -27.57 8.33 3.47
N ILE A 91 -26.27 8.00 3.39
CA ILE A 91 -25.39 8.51 2.33
C ILE A 91 -25.93 8.04 0.97
N PRO A 92 -26.30 8.97 0.05
CA PRO A 92 -26.88 8.60 -1.23
C PRO A 92 -25.89 7.93 -2.18
N ASP A 93 -26.39 7.11 -3.10
CA ASP A 93 -25.58 6.44 -4.13
C ASP A 93 -24.80 7.43 -5.03
N GLY A 94 -25.32 8.64 -5.23
CA GLY A 94 -24.68 9.70 -6.00
C GLY A 94 -23.57 10.46 -5.25
N ALA A 95 -23.27 10.14 -3.99
CA ALA A 95 -22.21 10.80 -3.25
C ALA A 95 -20.84 10.53 -3.90
N ALA A 96 -20.09 11.61 -4.20
CA ALA A 96 -18.78 11.55 -4.84
C ALA A 96 -17.65 11.56 -3.81
N ASP A 97 -16.60 10.80 -4.07
CA ASP A 97 -15.41 10.76 -3.23
C ASP A 97 -14.66 12.10 -3.21
N GLN A 98 -13.94 12.38 -2.12
CA GLN A 98 -13.12 13.58 -1.88
C GLN A 98 -13.86 14.90 -2.07
N THR A 99 -15.20 14.89 -1.99
CA THR A 99 -16.06 16.05 -2.24
C THR A 99 -16.46 16.73 -0.93
N VAL A 100 -16.45 18.06 -0.91
CA VAL A 100 -16.96 18.86 0.21
C VAL A 100 -18.44 19.09 0.00
N TYR A 101 -19.24 18.49 0.87
CA TYR A 101 -20.69 18.68 0.89
C TYR A 101 -21.11 19.63 2.01
N LYS A 102 -22.04 20.55 1.71
CA LYS A 102 -22.86 21.21 2.71
C LYS A 102 -24.00 20.26 3.08
N VAL A 103 -24.16 19.97 4.37
CA VAL A 103 -25.31 19.22 4.88
C VAL A 103 -26.45 20.20 5.08
N VAL A 104 -27.50 20.05 4.31
CA VAL A 104 -28.64 20.98 4.26
C VAL A 104 -29.87 20.28 4.81
N LEU A 105 -30.46 20.85 5.83
CA LEU A 105 -31.78 20.45 6.34
C LEU A 105 -32.86 21.26 5.63
N ASN A 106 -33.82 20.58 5.05
CA ASN A 106 -34.99 21.15 4.40
C ASN A 106 -36.24 20.87 5.25
N ARG A 107 -37.09 21.88 5.49
CA ARG A 107 -38.36 21.78 6.19
C ARG A 107 -39.41 22.63 5.44
N ALA A 108 -40.34 21.99 4.77
CA ALA A 108 -41.34 22.63 3.90
C ALA A 108 -40.68 23.56 2.86
N GLN A 109 -40.82 24.88 2.99
CA GLN A 109 -40.24 25.87 2.08
C GLN A 109 -38.93 26.47 2.61
N ASP A 110 -38.54 26.14 3.84
CA ASP A 110 -37.36 26.67 4.50
C ASP A 110 -36.21 25.68 4.44
N TYR A 111 -34.97 26.18 4.52
CA TYR A 111 -33.80 25.35 4.64
C TYR A 111 -32.76 25.98 5.58
N GLN A 112 -31.92 25.12 6.15
CA GLN A 112 -30.78 25.52 6.96
C GLN A 112 -29.53 24.69 6.60
N VAL A 113 -28.40 25.37 6.38
CA VAL A 113 -27.10 24.68 6.26
C VAL A 113 -26.61 24.34 7.66
N LEU A 114 -26.51 23.05 7.97
CA LEU A 114 -26.09 22.54 9.27
C LEU A 114 -24.57 22.60 9.43
N GLY A 115 -23.83 22.48 8.35
CA GLY A 115 -22.37 22.50 8.29
C GLY A 115 -21.84 22.00 6.96
N SER A 116 -20.52 21.89 6.86
CA SER A 116 -19.86 21.33 5.68
C SER A 116 -18.90 20.22 6.09
N SER A 117 -18.84 19.16 5.29
CA SER A 117 -17.95 18.05 5.52
C SER A 117 -17.28 17.60 4.23
N LYS A 118 -15.97 17.37 4.28
CA LYS A 118 -15.27 16.65 3.21
C LYS A 118 -15.55 15.16 3.38
N MET A 119 -16.22 14.56 2.41
CA MET A 119 -16.55 13.14 2.43
C MET A 119 -15.53 12.33 1.66
N THR A 120 -14.88 11.36 2.35
CA THR A 120 -14.11 10.29 1.73
C THR A 120 -15.06 9.10 1.59
N VAL A 121 -15.53 8.87 0.35
CA VAL A 121 -16.47 7.77 0.07
C VAL A 121 -15.68 6.51 -0.22
N GLN A 122 -15.85 5.48 0.61
CA GLN A 122 -15.23 4.16 0.46
C GLN A 122 -16.24 3.14 -0.04
N LEU A 123 -15.75 2.07 -0.62
CA LEU A 123 -16.55 0.87 -0.87
C LEU A 123 -16.90 0.22 0.48
N ALA A 124 -18.10 -0.35 0.58
CA ALA A 124 -18.55 -1.05 1.80
C ALA A 124 -17.94 -2.47 1.85
N ILE A 125 -16.63 -2.54 1.92
CA ILE A 125 -15.87 -3.79 1.96
C ILE A 125 -15.28 -3.98 3.36
N ASP A 126 -15.58 -5.11 3.96
CA ASP A 126 -15.01 -5.55 5.24
C ASP A 126 -14.22 -6.84 4.99
N VAL A 127 -12.92 -6.79 5.22
CA VAL A 127 -11.97 -7.84 4.82
C VAL A 127 -11.09 -8.26 5.97
N ASP A 128 -10.88 -9.55 6.09
CA ASP A 128 -9.77 -10.14 6.84
C ASP A 128 -8.77 -10.79 5.87
N LEU A 129 -7.71 -10.05 5.54
CA LEU A 129 -6.62 -10.59 4.71
C LEU A 129 -5.80 -11.66 5.42
N GLY A 130 -5.89 -11.71 6.77
CA GLY A 130 -4.93 -12.47 7.56
C GLY A 130 -3.51 -11.88 7.45
N LYS A 131 -2.52 -12.61 7.97
CA LYS A 131 -1.12 -12.18 7.91
C LYS A 131 -0.39 -12.67 6.67
N THR A 132 -0.85 -13.78 6.10
CA THR A 132 -0.16 -14.48 5.02
C THR A 132 -1.17 -15.10 4.06
N ILE A 133 -0.95 -14.90 2.78
CA ILE A 133 -1.64 -15.58 1.68
C ILE A 133 -0.65 -16.53 1.02
N SER A 134 -0.88 -17.82 1.09
CA SER A 134 0.02 -18.83 0.53
C SER A 134 -0.54 -19.42 -0.75
N GLY A 135 0.34 -19.73 -1.70
CA GLY A 135 -0.06 -20.37 -2.97
C GLY A 135 1.09 -20.54 -3.93
N ASN A 136 0.75 -20.83 -5.18
CA ASN A 136 1.69 -20.95 -6.29
C ASN A 136 1.33 -19.91 -7.36
N TRP A 137 2.30 -19.50 -8.15
CA TRP A 137 2.04 -18.65 -9.33
C TRP A 137 1.01 -19.31 -10.26
N GLY A 138 0.03 -18.58 -10.71
CA GLY A 138 -1.08 -19.09 -11.53
C GLY A 138 -2.11 -19.91 -10.76
N GLY A 139 -1.88 -20.20 -9.49
CA GLY A 139 -2.84 -20.83 -8.60
C GLY A 139 -3.88 -19.86 -8.05
N ASP A 140 -4.92 -20.40 -7.48
CA ASP A 140 -6.00 -19.59 -6.90
C ASP A 140 -5.76 -19.30 -5.43
N ALA A 141 -6.06 -18.07 -5.02
CA ALA A 141 -6.10 -17.65 -3.63
C ALA A 141 -7.45 -17.00 -3.31
N VAL A 142 -7.81 -16.98 -2.04
CA VAL A 142 -9.12 -16.49 -1.59
C VAL A 142 -8.93 -15.45 -0.50
N ILE A 143 -9.55 -14.29 -0.70
CA ILE A 143 -9.74 -13.27 0.33
C ILE A 143 -11.14 -13.45 0.90
N ARG A 144 -11.24 -13.52 2.22
CA ARG A 144 -12.52 -13.62 2.93
C ARG A 144 -12.95 -12.26 3.43
N GLY A 145 -14.26 -11.99 3.39
CA GLY A 145 -14.78 -10.69 3.78
C GLY A 145 -16.25 -10.55 3.45
N ARG A 146 -16.70 -9.29 3.30
CA ARG A 146 -18.08 -8.95 2.92
C ARG A 146 -18.08 -7.81 1.92
N GLY A 147 -19.14 -7.75 1.12
CA GLY A 147 -19.39 -6.66 0.20
C GLY A 147 -18.65 -6.78 -1.13
N PHE A 148 -18.04 -7.92 -1.46
CA PHE A 148 -17.44 -8.18 -2.77
C PHE A 148 -18.51 -8.33 -3.85
N MET A 149 -18.16 -7.97 -5.09
CA MET A 149 -19.00 -8.09 -6.28
C MET A 149 -18.20 -8.73 -7.42
N ALA A 150 -18.90 -9.40 -8.33
CA ALA A 150 -18.29 -10.05 -9.50
C ALA A 150 -17.59 -9.07 -10.46
N THR A 151 -17.88 -7.76 -10.35
CA THR A 151 -17.25 -6.69 -11.15
C THR A 151 -16.02 -6.10 -10.52
N ASP A 152 -15.65 -6.54 -9.31
CA ASP A 152 -14.48 -6.02 -8.60
C ASP A 152 -13.19 -6.47 -9.27
N LYS A 153 -12.22 -5.58 -9.25
CA LYS A 153 -10.84 -5.85 -9.61
C LYS A 153 -9.99 -5.85 -8.36
N LEU A 154 -9.00 -6.72 -8.32
CA LEU A 154 -8.03 -6.77 -7.25
C LEU A 154 -6.69 -6.27 -7.78
N LEU A 155 -6.13 -5.28 -7.11
CA LEU A 155 -4.83 -4.70 -7.41
C LEU A 155 -3.87 -5.08 -6.29
N LEU A 156 -2.72 -5.59 -6.67
CA LEU A 156 -1.61 -5.90 -5.78
C LEU A 156 -0.50 -4.88 -6.00
N GLU A 157 0.15 -4.45 -4.93
CA GLU A 157 1.29 -3.56 -5.00
C GLU A 157 2.46 -4.12 -4.20
N GLN A 158 3.59 -4.21 -4.85
CA GLN A 158 4.87 -4.63 -4.28
C GLN A 158 5.95 -3.63 -4.71
N GLY A 159 7.17 -3.75 -4.20
CA GLY A 159 8.24 -2.77 -4.38
C GLY A 159 8.55 -2.35 -5.84
N TRP A 160 8.17 -3.14 -6.83
CA TRP A 160 8.37 -2.84 -8.26
C TRP A 160 7.12 -2.32 -8.98
N GLY A 161 6.01 -2.13 -8.28
CA GLY A 161 4.82 -1.50 -8.81
C GLY A 161 3.49 -2.17 -8.47
N LYS A 162 2.44 -1.57 -9.00
CA LYS A 162 1.04 -1.99 -8.83
C LYS A 162 0.58 -2.76 -10.08
N PHE A 163 -0.09 -3.89 -9.88
CA PHE A 163 -0.54 -4.76 -10.95
C PHE A 163 -1.86 -5.45 -10.61
N GLU A 164 -2.64 -5.80 -11.63
CA GLU A 164 -3.94 -6.47 -11.46
C GLU A 164 -3.75 -7.97 -11.21
N ALA A 165 -4.45 -8.49 -10.20
CA ALA A 165 -4.62 -9.92 -9.98
C ALA A 165 -5.96 -10.36 -10.58
N PRO A 166 -5.97 -11.31 -11.53
CA PRO A 166 -7.20 -11.73 -12.18
C PRO A 166 -8.21 -12.31 -11.19
N VAL A 167 -9.38 -11.68 -11.05
CA VAL A 167 -10.47 -12.16 -10.22
C VAL A 167 -11.23 -13.26 -11.00
N LYS A 168 -11.31 -14.45 -10.42
CA LYS A 168 -12.07 -15.59 -10.98
C LYS A 168 -13.52 -15.59 -10.57
N GLY A 169 -13.83 -15.05 -9.42
CA GLY A 169 -15.17 -14.94 -8.89
C GLY A 169 -15.21 -14.23 -7.55
N ALA A 170 -16.32 -13.59 -7.29
CA ALA A 170 -16.61 -12.95 -6.02
C ALA A 170 -18.07 -13.13 -5.66
N ASP A 171 -18.33 -13.30 -4.37
CA ASP A 171 -19.65 -13.25 -3.76
C ASP A 171 -19.59 -12.37 -2.50
N ASP A 172 -20.70 -12.19 -1.81
CA ASP A 172 -20.76 -11.33 -0.63
C ASP A 172 -19.82 -11.75 0.52
N SER A 173 -19.22 -12.93 0.45
CA SER A 173 -18.41 -13.53 1.53
C SER A 173 -16.94 -13.76 1.17
N SER A 174 -16.61 -13.73 -0.11
CA SER A 174 -15.27 -14.06 -0.59
C SER A 174 -14.97 -13.54 -1.99
N LEU A 175 -13.68 -13.30 -2.25
CA LEU A 175 -13.13 -13.00 -3.56
C LEU A 175 -12.03 -14.02 -3.87
N THR A 176 -12.17 -14.74 -4.98
CA THR A 176 -11.17 -15.69 -5.48
C THR A 176 -10.39 -15.04 -6.62
N PHE A 177 -9.09 -15.06 -6.53
CA PHE A 177 -8.20 -14.49 -7.56
C PHE A 177 -7.05 -15.44 -7.91
N THR A 178 -6.50 -15.27 -9.09
CA THR A 178 -5.29 -15.99 -9.51
C THR A 178 -4.05 -15.21 -9.09
N ILE A 179 -3.10 -15.87 -8.43
CA ILE A 179 -1.81 -15.26 -8.08
C ILE A 179 -1.05 -14.93 -9.36
N PRO A 180 -0.74 -13.63 -9.63
CA PRO A 180 -0.12 -13.22 -10.88
C PRO A 180 1.31 -13.72 -11.03
N GLN A 181 1.76 -13.88 -12.27
CA GLN A 181 3.14 -14.32 -12.55
C GLN A 181 4.21 -13.30 -12.18
N ASN A 182 3.84 -12.03 -12.10
CA ASN A 182 4.72 -10.94 -11.66
C ASN A 182 4.63 -10.65 -10.15
N ALA A 183 3.89 -11.45 -9.39
CA ALA A 183 3.96 -11.41 -7.93
C ALA A 183 5.25 -12.06 -7.44
N ALA A 184 5.78 -11.61 -6.30
CA ALA A 184 6.91 -12.24 -5.63
C ALA A 184 6.58 -12.60 -4.19
N ASP A 185 7.39 -13.46 -3.61
CA ASP A 185 7.36 -13.74 -2.19
C ASP A 185 7.66 -12.48 -1.37
N GLY A 186 6.94 -12.24 -0.29
CA GLY A 186 7.13 -11.05 0.55
C GLY A 186 5.88 -10.20 0.76
N ASP A 187 6.08 -9.01 1.30
CA ASP A 187 4.99 -8.09 1.65
C ASP A 187 4.28 -7.57 0.39
N CYS A 188 2.96 -7.47 0.47
CA CYS A 188 2.11 -7.05 -0.62
C CYS A 188 0.92 -6.22 -0.08
N GLU A 189 0.69 -5.07 -0.67
CA GLU A 189 -0.50 -4.25 -0.43
C GLU A 189 -1.62 -4.69 -1.37
N PHE A 190 -2.85 -4.72 -0.84
CA PHE A 190 -4.03 -5.14 -1.57
C PHE A 190 -5.01 -3.97 -1.67
N THR A 191 -5.47 -3.68 -2.87
CA THR A 191 -6.48 -2.65 -3.16
C THR A 191 -7.59 -3.26 -4.00
N LEU A 192 -8.84 -3.05 -3.60
CA LEU A 192 -10.00 -3.41 -4.42
C LEU A 192 -10.43 -2.18 -5.23
N GLN A 193 -10.72 -2.41 -6.50
CA GLN A 193 -11.25 -1.40 -7.41
C GLN A 193 -12.62 -1.80 -7.91
N ARG A 194 -13.59 -0.89 -7.81
CA ARG A 194 -14.95 -1.03 -8.35
C ARG A 194 -15.31 0.18 -9.19
N GLY A 195 -15.30 0.03 -10.51
CA GLY A 195 -15.42 1.18 -11.41
C GLY A 195 -14.26 2.14 -11.25
N ALA A 196 -14.55 3.39 -10.89
CA ALA A 196 -13.54 4.43 -10.63
C ALA A 196 -13.11 4.51 -9.15
N GLU A 197 -13.71 3.72 -8.27
CA GLU A 197 -13.46 3.79 -6.83
C GLU A 197 -12.46 2.71 -6.39
N GLU A 198 -11.55 3.09 -5.51
CA GLU A 198 -10.57 2.18 -4.92
C GLU A 198 -10.69 2.19 -3.39
N GLN A 199 -10.52 1.02 -2.79
CA GLN A 199 -10.40 0.86 -1.34
C GLN A 199 -9.19 0.00 -1.02
N ALA A 200 -8.28 0.52 -0.20
CA ALA A 200 -7.22 -0.28 0.38
C ALA A 200 -7.82 -1.36 1.29
N LEU A 201 -7.46 -2.61 1.06
CA LEU A 201 -7.85 -3.75 1.87
C LEU A 201 -6.86 -4.01 3.01
N GLY A 202 -5.63 -3.48 2.88
CA GLY A 202 -4.52 -3.67 3.79
C GLY A 202 -3.37 -4.45 3.17
N SER A 203 -2.45 -4.91 4.03
CA SER A 203 -1.26 -5.66 3.62
C SER A 203 -1.26 -7.09 4.15
N ALA A 204 -0.72 -8.00 3.36
CA ALA A 204 -0.42 -9.36 3.77
C ALA A 204 0.88 -9.84 3.12
N LYS A 205 1.56 -10.79 3.74
CA LYS A 205 2.71 -11.44 3.14
C LYS A 205 2.25 -12.49 2.13
N LEU A 206 2.69 -12.39 0.88
CA LEU A 206 2.61 -13.52 -0.05
C LEU A 206 3.68 -14.55 0.31
N ASN A 207 3.28 -15.81 0.41
CA ASN A 207 4.17 -16.95 0.62
C ASN A 207 4.00 -17.89 -0.57
N LEU A 208 4.88 -17.72 -1.57
CA LEU A 208 4.76 -18.39 -2.85
C LEU A 208 5.72 -19.56 -2.94
N SER A 209 5.21 -20.72 -3.32
CA SER A 209 6.01 -21.93 -3.43
C SER A 209 6.35 -22.27 -4.88
N LEU A 210 7.54 -22.84 -5.08
CA LEU A 210 8.01 -23.34 -6.37
C LEU A 210 7.31 -24.65 -6.83
N GLY A 211 6.23 -25.05 -6.15
CA GLY A 211 5.47 -26.23 -6.53
C GLY A 211 6.22 -27.56 -6.33
N GLY A 212 7.16 -27.59 -5.37
CA GLY A 212 7.91 -28.79 -5.04
C GLY A 212 9.17 -29.02 -5.90
N VAL A 213 9.66 -27.98 -6.57
CA VAL A 213 10.96 -28.04 -7.25
C VAL A 213 12.05 -28.27 -6.19
N THR A 214 12.76 -29.37 -6.32
CA THR A 214 13.92 -29.70 -5.48
C THR A 214 15.18 -29.59 -6.32
N VAL A 215 16.15 -28.79 -5.87
CA VAL A 215 17.45 -28.71 -6.48
C VAL A 215 18.33 -29.84 -5.91
N PRO A 216 18.67 -30.89 -6.67
CA PRO A 216 19.45 -32.01 -6.16
C PRO A 216 20.87 -31.56 -5.77
N ASP A 217 21.47 -32.26 -4.84
CA ASP A 217 22.90 -32.07 -4.54
C ASP A 217 23.75 -32.52 -5.72
N LYS A 218 24.87 -31.85 -5.92
CA LYS A 218 25.87 -32.20 -6.92
C LYS A 218 27.24 -32.22 -6.25
N GLU A 219 28.03 -33.26 -6.54
CA GLU A 219 29.36 -33.40 -5.98
C GLU A 219 30.22 -32.14 -6.23
N GLY A 220 30.83 -31.63 -5.17
CA GLY A 220 31.67 -30.45 -5.16
C GLY A 220 30.89 -29.10 -5.15
N ALA A 221 29.58 -29.09 -5.29
CA ALA A 221 28.82 -27.86 -5.22
C ALA A 221 28.55 -27.47 -3.76
N THR A 222 28.83 -26.22 -3.43
CA THR A 222 28.59 -25.59 -2.13
C THR A 222 27.46 -24.55 -2.16
N ILE A 223 27.13 -24.06 -3.36
CA ILE A 223 25.96 -23.24 -3.62
C ILE A 223 25.15 -23.88 -4.75
N LYS A 224 23.85 -24.00 -4.59
CA LYS A 224 22.92 -24.48 -5.60
C LYS A 224 21.64 -23.67 -5.58
N GLY A 225 20.83 -23.74 -6.61
CA GLY A 225 19.53 -23.04 -6.63
C GLY A 225 18.84 -23.14 -7.95
N ILE A 226 17.73 -22.42 -8.05
CA ILE A 226 16.96 -22.22 -9.28
C ILE A 226 16.87 -20.73 -9.58
N VAL A 227 17.03 -20.39 -10.86
CA VAL A 227 16.62 -19.08 -11.37
C VAL A 227 15.30 -19.27 -12.10
N HIS A 228 14.26 -18.54 -11.70
CA HIS A 228 12.91 -18.79 -12.19
C HIS A 228 12.11 -17.52 -12.47
N LEU A 229 11.13 -17.63 -13.36
CA LEU A 229 10.04 -16.70 -13.57
C LEU A 229 8.75 -17.42 -13.12
N ALA A 230 8.09 -16.90 -12.09
CA ALA A 230 6.83 -17.44 -11.60
C ALA A 230 6.85 -18.98 -11.40
N GLY A 231 7.90 -19.50 -10.79
CA GLY A 231 8.08 -20.92 -10.54
C GLY A 231 8.59 -21.76 -11.73
N GLN A 232 8.70 -21.18 -12.93
CA GLN A 232 9.25 -21.85 -14.10
C GLN A 232 10.74 -21.51 -14.24
N GLY A 233 11.60 -22.51 -14.24
CA GLY A 233 13.05 -22.30 -14.40
C GLY A 233 13.42 -21.62 -15.70
N ILE A 234 14.45 -20.78 -15.67
CA ILE A 234 14.98 -20.04 -16.82
C ILE A 234 16.37 -20.58 -17.12
N ALA A 235 16.54 -21.11 -18.33
CA ALA A 235 17.81 -21.62 -18.82
C ALA A 235 18.78 -20.49 -19.18
N ASP A 236 20.08 -20.83 -19.19
CA ASP A 236 21.17 -19.99 -19.69
C ASP A 236 21.41 -18.70 -18.89
N VAL A 237 20.91 -18.58 -17.67
CA VAL A 237 21.14 -17.45 -16.79
C VAL A 237 22.46 -17.66 -16.01
N LEU A 238 23.27 -16.62 -15.96
CA LEU A 238 24.55 -16.67 -15.24
C LEU A 238 24.32 -16.35 -13.74
N VAL A 239 25.00 -17.13 -12.89
CA VAL A 239 25.04 -16.91 -11.43
C VAL A 239 26.50 -16.92 -10.99
N SER A 240 26.88 -16.01 -10.11
CA SER A 240 28.24 -15.81 -9.64
C SER A 240 28.29 -15.56 -8.12
N ASP A 241 29.42 -15.88 -7.51
CA ASP A 241 29.79 -15.49 -6.14
C ASP A 241 30.81 -14.33 -6.10
N GLY A 242 31.08 -13.73 -7.27
CA GLY A 242 32.09 -12.68 -7.46
C GLY A 242 33.47 -13.19 -7.89
N ASP A 243 33.75 -14.46 -7.72
CA ASP A 243 34.98 -15.12 -8.16
C ASP A 243 34.71 -16.14 -9.28
N LEU A 244 33.74 -17.01 -9.06
CA LEU A 244 33.32 -18.04 -10.00
C LEU A 244 32.01 -17.72 -10.65
N ILE A 245 31.77 -18.25 -11.86
CA ILE A 245 30.53 -18.10 -12.60
C ILE A 245 30.03 -19.48 -13.05
N THR A 246 28.77 -19.74 -12.88
CA THR A 246 28.07 -20.89 -13.44
C THR A 246 26.87 -20.42 -14.29
N LYS A 247 26.21 -21.37 -14.97
CA LYS A 247 25.05 -21.10 -15.81
C LYS A 247 23.93 -22.09 -15.49
N THR A 248 22.68 -21.61 -15.46
CA THR A 248 21.53 -22.48 -15.27
C THR A 248 21.34 -23.47 -16.42
N ASP A 249 20.90 -24.68 -16.07
CA ASP A 249 20.51 -25.72 -17.02
C ASP A 249 19.12 -25.45 -17.68
N ALA A 250 18.64 -26.39 -18.48
CA ALA A 250 17.35 -26.29 -19.15
C ALA A 250 16.13 -26.16 -18.20
N ASN A 251 16.28 -26.54 -16.94
CA ASN A 251 15.27 -26.43 -15.90
C ASN A 251 15.49 -25.22 -14.97
N GLY A 252 16.43 -24.35 -15.30
CA GLY A 252 16.79 -23.19 -14.49
C GLY A 252 17.65 -23.52 -13.28
N LEU A 253 18.13 -24.76 -13.13
CA LEU A 253 18.92 -25.18 -11.98
C LEU A 253 20.39 -24.82 -12.18
N TYR A 254 21.06 -24.42 -11.11
CA TYR A 254 22.50 -24.15 -11.12
C TYR A 254 23.23 -24.74 -9.91
N TRP A 255 24.52 -24.92 -10.08
CA TRP A 255 25.45 -25.40 -9.07
C TRP A 255 26.78 -24.64 -9.20
N LEU A 256 27.30 -24.17 -8.08
CA LEU A 256 28.58 -23.48 -8.00
C LEU A 256 29.45 -24.15 -6.95
N ASN A 257 30.69 -24.52 -7.34
CA ASN A 257 31.69 -25.04 -6.43
C ASN A 257 32.51 -23.86 -5.87
N SER A 258 31.94 -23.18 -4.89
CA SER A 258 32.44 -21.93 -4.32
C SER A 258 33.10 -22.13 -2.97
N ASP A 259 34.21 -21.46 -2.73
CA ASP A 259 34.76 -21.26 -1.39
C ASP A 259 34.08 -20.12 -0.63
N LYS A 260 33.08 -19.50 -1.24
CA LYS A 260 32.23 -18.38 -0.70
C LYS A 260 33.04 -17.18 -0.20
N PRO A 261 34.01 -16.67 -0.98
CA PRO A 261 34.95 -15.65 -0.51
C PRO A 261 34.30 -14.31 -0.22
N ASN A 262 33.14 -14.04 -0.82
CA ASN A 262 32.43 -12.75 -0.72
C ASN A 262 31.13 -12.84 0.10
N GLU A 263 30.84 -13.97 0.75
CA GLU A 263 29.63 -14.18 1.56
C GLU A 263 28.31 -13.91 0.81
N LEU A 264 28.31 -14.01 -0.51
CA LEU A 264 27.13 -13.75 -1.35
C LEU A 264 27.18 -14.55 -2.66
N ALA A 265 25.99 -14.74 -3.23
CA ALA A 265 25.85 -15.10 -4.65
C ALA A 265 24.84 -14.16 -5.30
N PHE A 266 24.98 -13.94 -6.60
CA PHE A 266 24.12 -13.04 -7.36
C PHE A 266 23.84 -13.58 -8.75
N VAL A 267 22.67 -13.19 -9.28
CA VAL A 267 22.28 -13.49 -10.65
C VAL A 267 22.68 -12.33 -11.57
N ILE A 268 23.21 -12.65 -12.73
CA ILE A 268 23.48 -11.68 -13.79
C ILE A 268 22.22 -11.58 -14.65
N LEU A 269 21.54 -10.45 -14.61
CA LEU A 269 20.24 -10.26 -15.23
C LEU A 269 20.33 -10.35 -16.75
N PRO A 270 19.61 -11.28 -17.41
CA PRO A 270 19.53 -11.33 -18.85
C PRO A 270 18.58 -10.27 -19.40
N ALA A 271 18.73 -9.90 -20.66
CA ALA A 271 17.80 -8.99 -21.36
C ALA A 271 16.35 -9.51 -21.27
N GLY A 272 15.39 -8.61 -21.11
CA GLY A 272 13.96 -8.92 -20.97
C GLY A 272 13.56 -9.35 -19.56
N TYR A 273 14.46 -9.20 -18.59
CA TYR A 273 14.18 -9.54 -17.18
C TYR A 273 14.64 -8.44 -16.23
N ASP A 274 14.00 -8.42 -15.09
CA ASP A 274 14.31 -7.62 -13.91
C ASP A 274 14.19 -8.50 -12.66
N VAL A 275 14.40 -7.95 -11.48
CA VAL A 275 14.22 -8.64 -10.20
C VAL A 275 13.21 -7.91 -9.32
N PRO A 276 12.58 -8.61 -8.36
CA PRO A 276 11.81 -7.96 -7.30
C PRO A 276 12.66 -6.92 -6.55
N THR A 277 12.02 -5.91 -5.99
CA THR A 277 12.66 -4.93 -5.13
C THR A 277 12.07 -4.96 -3.72
N VAL A 278 12.91 -4.78 -2.72
CA VAL A 278 12.49 -4.59 -1.32
C VAL A 278 13.07 -3.27 -0.85
N LYS A 279 12.23 -2.32 -0.44
CA LYS A 279 12.65 -0.95 -0.11
C LYS A 279 13.55 -0.34 -1.20
N ALA A 280 13.08 -0.39 -2.44
CA ALA A 280 13.80 0.04 -3.65
C ALA A 280 15.13 -0.70 -3.93
N MET A 281 15.54 -1.66 -3.11
CA MET A 281 16.76 -2.45 -3.35
C MET A 281 16.46 -3.67 -4.22
N PRO A 282 17.08 -3.81 -5.40
CA PRO A 282 16.86 -4.94 -6.29
C PRO A 282 17.41 -6.24 -5.69
N GLN A 283 16.62 -7.30 -5.73
CA GLN A 283 16.90 -8.59 -5.11
C GLN A 283 17.64 -9.53 -6.07
N PHE A 284 18.74 -9.07 -6.65
CA PHE A 284 19.57 -9.87 -7.57
C PHE A 284 20.67 -10.66 -6.86
N TRP A 285 20.86 -10.48 -5.57
CA TRP A 285 21.87 -11.17 -4.74
C TRP A 285 21.27 -11.72 -3.45
N GLN A 286 21.91 -12.73 -2.89
CA GLN A 286 21.58 -13.29 -1.59
C GLN A 286 22.85 -13.55 -0.78
N PRO A 287 22.82 -13.36 0.54
CA PRO A 287 23.94 -13.69 1.40
C PRO A 287 24.11 -15.21 1.50
N CYS A 288 25.35 -15.67 1.68
CA CYS A 288 25.68 -17.02 2.09
C CYS A 288 26.70 -17.00 3.23
N THR A 289 26.90 -18.15 3.88
CA THR A 289 27.90 -18.27 4.94
C THR A 289 29.32 -18.42 4.35
N LEU A 290 30.34 -18.06 5.12
CA LEU A 290 31.74 -18.33 4.79
C LEU A 290 32.13 -19.82 4.87
N ASP A 291 31.21 -20.69 5.31
CA ASP A 291 31.51 -22.12 5.44
C ASP A 291 31.43 -22.84 4.08
N ALA A 292 32.59 -23.03 3.47
CA ALA A 292 32.73 -23.76 2.21
C ALA A 292 32.32 -25.26 2.28
N ASN A 293 32.06 -25.79 3.48
CA ASN A 293 31.63 -27.20 3.63
C ASN A 293 30.11 -27.34 3.69
N THR A 294 29.38 -26.23 3.88
CA THR A 294 27.91 -26.22 3.93
C THR A 294 27.34 -25.98 2.53
N VAL A 295 26.45 -26.86 2.08
CA VAL A 295 25.70 -26.66 0.82
C VAL A 295 24.48 -25.77 1.10
N GLU A 296 24.41 -24.62 0.43
CA GLU A 296 23.31 -23.66 0.57
C GLU A 296 22.49 -23.57 -0.72
N GLN A 297 21.17 -23.49 -0.56
CA GLN A 297 20.27 -23.27 -1.69
C GLN A 297 19.84 -21.79 -1.72
N LEU A 298 20.18 -21.11 -2.82
CA LEU A 298 19.88 -19.72 -3.06
C LEU A 298 19.07 -19.63 -4.37
N ASP A 299 17.79 -19.33 -4.25
CA ASP A 299 16.86 -19.28 -5.38
C ASP A 299 16.64 -17.83 -5.81
N PHE A 300 16.65 -17.55 -7.12
CA PHE A 300 16.47 -16.20 -7.66
C PHE A 300 15.20 -16.11 -8.49
N GLN A 301 14.31 -15.22 -8.11
CA GLN A 301 13.14 -14.88 -8.90
C GLN A 301 13.48 -13.76 -9.89
N LEU A 302 13.15 -13.97 -11.16
CA LEU A 302 13.15 -12.92 -12.18
C LEU A 302 11.72 -12.48 -12.50
N LEU A 303 11.59 -11.26 -12.96
CA LEU A 303 10.34 -10.67 -13.44
C LEU A 303 10.48 -10.36 -14.93
N ARG A 304 9.40 -10.44 -15.71
CA ARG A 304 9.42 -9.93 -17.10
C ARG A 304 9.55 -8.42 -17.07
N ALA A 305 10.45 -7.90 -17.86
CA ALA A 305 10.66 -6.47 -18.06
C ALA A 305 10.84 -6.16 -19.53
N ASP A 306 10.22 -5.08 -20.00
CA ASP A 306 10.55 -4.45 -21.26
C ASP A 306 11.68 -3.46 -21.01
N ASN A 307 12.91 -3.93 -21.18
CA ASN A 307 14.13 -3.17 -20.95
C ASN A 307 15.04 -3.11 -22.20
N ASP A 308 14.52 -3.43 -23.36
CA ASP A 308 15.24 -3.29 -24.65
C ASP A 308 15.64 -1.84 -24.89
N SER A 309 14.79 -0.89 -24.45
CA SER A 309 15.12 0.53 -24.40
C SER A 309 15.13 0.99 -22.95
N HIS A 310 16.26 1.50 -22.49
CA HIS A 310 16.40 1.98 -21.12
C HIS A 310 17.32 3.21 -21.05
N THR A 311 17.17 3.96 -19.96
CA THR A 311 18.05 5.07 -19.59
C THR A 311 18.90 4.64 -18.40
N MET A 312 20.21 4.83 -18.49
CA MET A 312 21.14 4.64 -17.38
C MET A 312 21.53 6.00 -16.82
N LEU A 313 21.16 6.27 -15.57
CA LEU A 313 21.65 7.42 -14.81
C LEU A 313 22.89 6.96 -14.05
N VAL A 314 24.03 7.62 -14.28
CA VAL A 314 25.28 7.25 -13.64
C VAL A 314 25.66 8.34 -12.64
N ALA A 315 25.82 7.94 -11.40
CA ALA A 315 26.25 8.80 -10.30
C ALA A 315 27.57 8.30 -9.74
N THR A 316 28.42 9.24 -9.28
CA THR A 316 29.70 8.91 -8.68
C THR A 316 30.09 9.98 -7.67
N ASP A 317 30.99 9.66 -6.76
CA ASP A 317 31.67 10.61 -5.86
C ASP A 317 30.70 11.49 -5.04
N MET A 318 29.63 10.91 -4.52
CA MET A 318 28.64 11.64 -3.70
C MET A 318 29.25 12.10 -2.36
N HIS A 319 30.25 11.38 -1.86
CA HIS A 319 31.03 11.73 -0.67
C HIS A 319 30.16 12.17 0.51
N LEU A 320 29.10 11.41 0.80
CA LEU A 320 28.26 11.68 1.96
C LEU A 320 29.09 11.57 3.23
N ALA A 321 29.18 12.66 3.94
CA ALA A 321 30.02 12.81 5.11
C ALA A 321 29.28 13.53 6.25
N ASN A 322 29.73 13.29 7.46
CA ASN A 322 29.22 14.00 8.64
C ASN A 322 30.17 15.13 9.10
N HIS A 323 31.04 15.62 8.22
CA HIS A 323 31.97 16.71 8.54
C HIS A 323 31.30 18.03 8.83
N ASN A 324 30.31 18.39 8.04
CA ASN A 324 29.57 19.63 8.12
C ASN A 324 28.09 19.40 8.36
N THR A 325 27.78 18.43 9.20
CA THR A 325 26.41 18.09 9.53
C THR A 325 25.64 19.29 10.10
N PRO A 326 24.40 19.54 9.66
CA PRO A 326 23.62 18.76 8.66
C PRO A 326 23.84 19.16 7.20
N LYS A 327 24.81 20.04 6.90
CA LYS A 327 24.96 20.70 5.59
C LYS A 327 25.16 19.73 4.44
N ASP A 328 25.98 18.69 4.62
CA ASP A 328 26.29 17.76 3.54
C ASP A 328 25.06 16.93 3.15
N TYR A 329 24.29 16.46 4.12
CA TYR A 329 23.03 15.74 3.88
C TYR A 329 21.94 16.64 3.28
N VAL A 330 21.85 17.88 3.74
CA VAL A 330 20.94 18.87 3.15
C VAL A 330 21.31 19.17 1.70
N GLN A 331 22.59 19.32 1.38
CA GLN A 331 23.03 19.51 0.00
C GLN A 331 22.75 18.28 -0.89
N PHE A 332 22.91 17.08 -0.35
CA PHE A 332 22.56 15.87 -1.06
C PHE A 332 21.06 15.85 -1.38
N ALA A 333 20.19 16.02 -0.38
CA ALA A 333 18.74 15.98 -0.55
C ALA A 333 18.23 17.14 -1.43
N ASP A 334 18.69 18.35 -1.20
CA ASP A 334 18.21 19.55 -1.90
C ASP A 334 18.85 19.79 -3.28
N GLY A 335 20.03 19.25 -3.52
CA GLY A 335 20.74 19.33 -4.80
C GLY A 335 20.64 18.02 -5.58
N PHE A 336 21.47 17.05 -5.23
CA PHE A 336 21.66 15.82 -6.01
C PHE A 336 20.37 15.03 -6.19
N VAL A 337 19.59 14.78 -5.13
CA VAL A 337 18.35 14.00 -5.20
C VAL A 337 17.31 14.68 -6.09
N LYS A 338 17.21 16.03 -6.01
CA LYS A 338 16.30 16.80 -6.87
C LYS A 338 16.72 16.75 -8.34
N GLU A 339 18.01 16.85 -8.62
CA GLU A 339 18.53 16.73 -9.99
C GLU A 339 18.35 15.33 -10.53
N LEU A 340 18.64 14.30 -9.74
CA LEU A 340 18.42 12.90 -10.10
C LEU A 340 16.93 12.62 -10.39
N THR A 341 16.03 13.13 -9.53
CA THR A 341 14.57 13.03 -9.73
C THR A 341 14.14 13.75 -11.00
N SER A 342 14.69 14.93 -11.28
CA SER A 342 14.42 15.67 -12.51
C SER A 342 14.90 14.92 -13.74
N ALA A 343 16.09 14.32 -13.69
CA ALA A 343 16.63 13.50 -14.77
C ALA A 343 15.78 12.24 -15.01
N TYR A 344 15.35 11.56 -13.91
CA TYR A 344 14.43 10.43 -13.98
C TYR A 344 13.11 10.79 -14.65
N ASN A 345 12.48 11.89 -14.23
CA ASN A 345 11.21 12.37 -14.79
C ASN A 345 11.31 12.85 -16.25
N SER A 346 12.52 13.21 -16.69
CA SER A 346 12.81 13.67 -18.05
C SER A 346 13.30 12.55 -18.96
N ALA A 347 13.54 11.37 -18.41
CA ALA A 347 14.01 10.22 -19.19
C ALA A 347 12.97 9.81 -20.25
N ALA A 348 13.44 9.26 -21.36
CA ALA A 348 12.57 8.69 -22.40
C ALA A 348 11.69 7.57 -21.79
N PRO A 349 10.48 7.33 -22.34
CA PRO A 349 9.68 6.20 -21.90
C PRO A 349 10.47 4.90 -21.93
N GLY A 350 10.38 4.12 -20.86
CA GLY A 350 11.11 2.85 -20.69
C GLY A 350 11.63 2.69 -19.26
N LYS A 351 12.45 1.68 -19.06
CA LYS A 351 13.10 1.46 -17.76
C LYS A 351 14.22 2.48 -17.53
N VAL A 352 14.31 2.94 -16.30
CA VAL A 352 15.41 3.81 -15.84
C VAL A 352 16.17 3.09 -14.74
N TYR A 353 17.47 2.97 -14.90
CA TYR A 353 18.38 2.40 -13.92
C TYR A 353 19.31 3.47 -13.39
N CYS A 354 19.66 3.41 -12.12
CA CYS A 354 20.69 4.25 -11.53
C CYS A 354 21.89 3.38 -11.12
N LEU A 355 23.07 3.73 -11.59
CA LEU A 355 24.32 3.07 -11.24
C LEU A 355 25.18 4.04 -10.45
N ASN A 356 25.56 3.66 -9.23
CA ASN A 356 26.56 4.34 -8.44
C ASN A 356 27.92 3.70 -8.68
N LEU A 357 28.89 4.48 -9.15
CA LEU A 357 30.24 4.01 -9.46
C LEU A 357 31.21 4.06 -8.27
N GLY A 358 30.73 4.38 -7.08
CA GLY A 358 31.54 4.40 -5.88
C GLY A 358 31.66 5.76 -5.21
N ASP A 359 32.55 5.84 -4.25
CA ASP A 359 32.80 7.02 -3.40
C ASP A 359 31.51 7.62 -2.82
N PHE A 360 30.63 6.72 -2.39
CA PHE A 360 29.34 7.10 -1.81
C PHE A 360 29.51 7.81 -0.46
N SER A 361 30.39 7.30 0.42
CA SER A 361 30.70 7.88 1.71
C SER A 361 32.17 8.31 1.78
N TRP A 362 32.42 9.47 2.43
CA TRP A 362 33.78 10.01 2.58
C TRP A 362 34.49 9.52 3.84
N ASP A 363 33.81 9.46 4.96
CA ASP A 363 34.45 9.49 6.29
C ASP A 363 34.49 8.18 7.05
N GLY A 364 33.90 7.10 6.53
CA GLY A 364 33.77 5.85 7.26
C GLY A 364 35.05 5.27 7.81
N TYR A 365 36.18 5.58 7.17
CA TYR A 365 37.50 5.01 7.51
C TYR A 365 38.35 5.88 8.42
N TRP A 366 38.19 7.19 8.39
CA TRP A 366 39.18 8.13 8.96
C TRP A 366 38.84 8.61 10.36
N TYR A 367 37.57 8.67 10.69
CA TYR A 367 37.11 9.26 11.95
C TYR A 367 36.52 8.26 12.91
N ASP A 368 35.45 7.59 12.52
CA ASP A 368 34.82 6.50 13.22
C ASP A 368 33.83 5.82 12.27
N ASN A 369 34.21 4.70 11.69
CA ASN A 369 33.37 3.95 10.76
C ASN A 369 32.04 3.43 11.35
N LYS A 370 31.72 3.77 12.60
CA LYS A 370 30.44 3.37 13.20
C LYS A 370 29.33 4.37 12.98
N TRP A 371 29.64 5.64 12.71
CA TRP A 371 28.60 6.66 12.62
C TRP A 371 28.33 7.17 11.19
N ALA A 372 29.30 7.18 10.32
CA ALA A 372 29.08 7.65 8.94
C ALA A 372 28.21 6.67 8.13
N LEU A 373 28.45 5.36 8.23
CA LEU A 373 27.72 4.35 7.47
C LEU A 373 26.23 4.21 7.80
N PRO A 374 25.80 4.20 9.08
CA PRO A 374 24.38 4.15 9.42
C PRO A 374 23.61 5.37 8.91
N GLU A 375 24.20 6.57 9.02
CA GLU A 375 23.55 7.82 8.57
C GLU A 375 23.47 7.89 7.04
N CYS A 376 24.54 7.48 6.34
CA CYS A 376 24.51 7.36 4.88
C CYS A 376 23.46 6.36 4.41
N LYS A 377 23.35 5.20 5.06
CA LYS A 377 22.34 4.19 4.77
C LYS A 377 20.93 4.77 4.94
N GLN A 378 20.66 5.44 6.06
CA GLN A 378 19.37 6.05 6.32
C GLN A 378 19.02 7.11 5.25
N THR A 379 19.96 7.94 4.87
CA THR A 379 19.76 8.98 3.84
C THR A 379 19.42 8.41 2.46
N VAL A 380 19.87 7.19 2.17
CA VAL A 380 19.54 6.49 0.92
C VAL A 380 18.18 5.78 1.00
N GLU A 381 17.81 5.31 2.20
CA GLU A 381 16.52 4.65 2.44
C GLU A 381 15.36 5.64 2.50
N ASP A 382 15.58 6.89 2.91
CA ASP A 382 14.59 7.98 2.98
C ASP A 382 14.33 8.59 1.60
#